data_6d162b561f7235dc524f55634593d1c1
#
_entry.id   6d162b561f7235dc524f55634593d1c1
#
_cell.length_a   1.000
_cell.length_b   1.000
_cell.length_c   1.000
_cell.angle_alpha   90.00
_cell.angle_beta   90.00
_cell.angle_gamma   90.00
#
_symmetry.space_group_name_H-M   'P 1'
#
loop_
_entity.id
_entity.type
_entity.pdbx_description
1 polymer ?
#
loop_
_entity_poly.entity_id
_entity_poly.type
_entity_poly.pdbx_seq_one_letter_code
_entity_poly.pdbx_strand_id
1 'polypeptide(L)'
;LSSAAVVLHARRALGIFPEGTRSKRDEAPFLLPGKTGIARLAASYPDVPVVPIGLTGTREFMTPSKHKFPRLWKKVGISYGKPVTWWEWLEKNSSLTELQALADKEDHEVKAALSSMYRQFTDEFMDRIKGQGAP
;
A
#
# COMPACT_ATOMS: atom_id res chain seq x y z
N LEU A 1 5.99 9.53 -9.09
CA LEU A 1 5.13 8.60 -9.87
C LEU A 1 5.68 8.29 -11.27
N SER A 2 6.43 9.19 -11.93
CA SER A 2 6.99 8.95 -13.28
C SER A 2 7.94 7.74 -13.35
N SER A 3 8.82 7.58 -12.36
CA SER A 3 9.75 6.43 -12.31
C SER A 3 9.01 5.10 -12.09
N ALA A 4 7.94 5.09 -11.29
CA ALA A 4 7.10 3.92 -11.08
C ALA A 4 6.37 3.51 -12.38
N ALA A 5 5.88 4.49 -13.13
CA ALA A 5 5.24 4.26 -14.41
C ALA A 5 6.18 3.55 -15.41
N VAL A 6 7.42 4.00 -15.51
CA VAL A 6 8.43 3.37 -16.40
C VAL A 6 8.64 1.89 -16.06
N VAL A 7 8.73 1.56 -14.76
CA VAL A 7 8.94 0.17 -14.31
C VAL A 7 7.73 -0.70 -14.68
N LEU A 8 6.51 -0.21 -14.44
CA LEU A 8 5.28 -0.96 -14.72
C LEU A 8 5.02 -1.11 -16.23
N HIS A 9 5.28 -0.07 -17.04
CA HIS A 9 5.22 -0.17 -18.50
C HIS A 9 6.21 -1.20 -19.05
N ALA A 10 7.39 -1.32 -18.43
CA ALA A 10 8.36 -2.35 -18.77
C ALA A 10 7.99 -3.75 -18.25
N ARG A 11 6.78 -3.94 -17.71
CA ARG A 11 6.26 -5.18 -17.11
C ARG A 11 7.19 -5.77 -16.04
N ARG A 12 7.80 -4.89 -15.24
CA ARG A 12 8.66 -5.27 -14.12
C ARG A 12 7.94 -5.06 -12.79
N ALA A 13 8.41 -5.79 -11.77
CA ALA A 13 7.90 -5.62 -10.41
C ALA A 13 8.45 -4.35 -9.76
N LEU A 14 7.61 -3.68 -9.00
CA LEU A 14 7.94 -2.48 -8.23
C LEU A 14 7.67 -2.74 -6.74
N GLY A 15 8.69 -2.57 -5.89
CA GLY A 15 8.54 -2.59 -4.45
C GLY A 15 8.22 -1.18 -3.91
N ILE A 16 7.19 -1.08 -3.06
CA ILE A 16 6.78 0.18 -2.44
C ILE A 16 6.60 -0.03 -0.95
N PHE A 17 7.09 0.90 -0.15
CA PHE A 17 6.74 1.05 1.25
C PHE A 17 5.63 2.09 1.37
N PRO A 18 4.37 1.68 1.60
CA PRO A 18 3.24 2.63 1.53
C PRO A 18 3.27 3.68 2.64
N GLU A 19 3.96 3.44 3.73
CA GLU A 19 4.21 4.42 4.80
C GLU A 19 5.02 5.64 4.29
N GLY A 20 5.86 5.46 3.27
CA GLY A 20 6.72 6.48 2.67
C GLY A 20 7.86 6.96 3.56
N THR A 21 8.02 6.39 4.74
CA THR A 21 9.11 6.66 5.69
C THR A 21 9.31 5.47 6.62
N ARG A 22 10.42 5.45 7.34
CA ARG A 22 10.66 4.46 8.39
C ARG A 22 9.97 4.90 9.68
N SER A 23 9.29 3.96 10.35
CA SER A 23 8.73 4.21 11.67
C SER A 23 9.85 4.43 12.69
N LYS A 24 9.76 5.53 13.44
CA LYS A 24 10.64 5.85 14.58
C LYS A 24 9.95 5.59 15.91
N ARG A 25 8.78 4.94 15.91
CA ARG A 25 8.04 4.64 17.15
C ARG A 25 8.84 3.68 18.02
N ASP A 26 8.85 3.92 19.30
CA ASP A 26 9.50 3.03 20.28
C ASP A 26 8.54 1.96 20.80
N GLU A 27 7.22 2.16 20.63
CA GLU A 27 6.16 1.26 21.05
C GLU A 27 5.24 0.89 19.88
N ALA A 28 4.57 -0.27 20.00
CA ALA A 28 3.58 -0.73 19.02
C ALA A 28 2.31 0.16 19.02
N PRO A 29 1.62 0.28 17.89
CA PRO A 29 1.94 -0.33 16.61
C PRO A 29 3.08 0.42 15.89
N PHE A 30 4.03 -0.35 15.34
CA PHE A 30 5.18 0.24 14.64
C PHE A 30 4.84 0.63 13.22
N LEU A 31 3.86 -0.04 12.60
CA LEU A 31 3.37 0.28 11.27
C LEU A 31 2.70 1.66 11.27
N LEU A 32 3.12 2.52 10.35
CA LEU A 32 2.55 3.85 10.18
C LEU A 32 1.36 3.82 9.21
N PRO A 33 0.46 4.82 9.25
CA PRO A 33 -0.58 4.96 8.25
C PRO A 33 0.01 5.04 6.83
N GLY A 34 -0.61 4.35 5.88
CA GLY A 34 -0.20 4.37 4.49
C GLY A 34 -0.52 5.71 3.81
N LYS A 35 0.33 6.11 2.86
CA LYS A 35 0.07 7.26 1.97
C LYS A 35 -0.70 6.78 0.74
N THR A 36 -1.61 7.61 0.25
CA THR A 36 -2.50 7.28 -0.89
C THR A 36 -1.79 7.11 -2.24
N GLY A 37 -0.48 7.28 -2.27
CA GLY A 37 0.32 7.04 -3.48
C GLY A 37 0.19 5.64 -4.05
N ILE A 38 0.03 4.62 -3.18
CA ILE A 38 -0.19 3.24 -3.60
C ILE A 38 -1.54 3.07 -4.29
N ALA A 39 -2.61 3.67 -3.76
CA ALA A 39 -3.94 3.62 -4.36
C ALA A 39 -3.99 4.34 -5.70
N ARG A 40 -3.35 5.51 -5.81
CA ARG A 40 -3.25 6.27 -7.06
C ARG A 40 -2.50 5.48 -8.14
N LEU A 41 -1.44 4.79 -7.75
CA LEU A 41 -0.69 3.96 -8.67
C LEU A 41 -1.51 2.74 -9.11
N ALA A 42 -2.20 2.06 -8.18
CA ALA A 42 -3.10 0.95 -8.48
C ALA A 42 -4.24 1.39 -9.43
N ALA A 43 -4.85 2.54 -9.20
CA ALA A 43 -5.89 3.09 -10.08
C ALA A 43 -5.36 3.47 -11.48
N SER A 44 -4.11 3.91 -11.59
CA SER A 44 -3.47 4.20 -12.89
C SER A 44 -3.10 2.94 -13.67
N TYR A 45 -2.96 1.81 -13.00
CA TYR A 45 -2.64 0.48 -13.57
C TYR A 45 -3.59 -0.56 -13.01
N PRO A 46 -4.89 -0.50 -13.35
CA PRO A 46 -5.94 -1.19 -12.62
C PRO A 46 -5.91 -2.72 -12.72
N ASP A 47 -5.24 -3.26 -13.72
CA ASP A 47 -5.05 -4.70 -13.93
C ASP A 47 -3.78 -5.25 -13.26
N VAL A 48 -2.90 -4.36 -12.76
CA VAL A 48 -1.65 -4.78 -12.12
C VAL A 48 -1.93 -5.26 -10.70
N PRO A 49 -1.59 -6.51 -10.34
CA PRO A 49 -1.82 -7.02 -9.01
C PRO A 49 -0.89 -6.34 -7.99
N VAL A 50 -1.47 -5.91 -6.89
CA VAL A 50 -0.77 -5.37 -5.74
C VAL A 50 -0.72 -6.43 -4.65
N VAL A 51 0.48 -6.82 -4.23
CA VAL A 51 0.70 -7.89 -3.24
C VAL A 51 1.05 -7.28 -1.90
N PRO A 52 0.26 -7.51 -0.83
CA PRO A 52 0.64 -7.08 0.51
C PRO A 52 1.75 -7.98 1.05
N ILE A 53 2.84 -7.37 1.51
CA ILE A 53 3.99 -8.08 2.06
C ILE A 53 4.23 -7.59 3.48
N GLY A 54 4.19 -8.51 4.44
CA GLY A 54 4.56 -8.26 5.83
C GLY A 54 6.02 -8.61 6.09
N LEU A 55 6.74 -7.71 6.74
CA LEU A 55 8.11 -7.91 7.19
C LEU A 55 8.13 -8.01 8.72
N THR A 56 8.72 -9.09 9.24
CA THR A 56 8.89 -9.32 10.69
C THR A 56 10.36 -9.41 11.07
N GLY A 57 10.69 -9.07 12.30
CA GLY A 57 12.07 -9.16 12.81
C GLY A 57 13.03 -8.08 12.30
N THR A 58 12.57 -7.15 11.46
CA THR A 58 13.42 -6.09 10.91
C THR A 58 13.93 -5.12 11.97
N ARG A 59 13.15 -4.87 13.03
CA ARG A 59 13.57 -4.01 14.15
C ARG A 59 14.66 -4.67 14.99
N GLU A 60 14.55 -5.98 15.24
CA GLU A 60 15.54 -6.76 15.96
C GLU A 60 16.81 -6.91 15.14
N PHE A 61 16.70 -6.96 13.83
CA PHE A 61 17.84 -7.00 12.91
C PHE A 61 18.59 -5.66 12.89
N MET A 62 17.86 -4.53 12.80
CA MET A 62 18.45 -3.19 12.79
C MET A 62 17.48 -2.15 13.36
N THR A 63 17.72 -1.71 14.60
CA THR A 63 16.97 -0.61 15.19
C THR A 63 17.61 0.73 14.78
N PRO A 64 16.89 1.61 14.09
CA PRO A 64 17.48 2.85 13.53
C PRO A 64 18.15 3.77 14.55
N SER A 65 17.64 3.76 15.81
CA SER A 65 18.13 4.63 16.89
C SER A 65 19.21 4.00 17.78
N LYS A 66 19.35 2.67 17.75
CA LYS A 66 20.18 1.94 18.74
C LYS A 66 21.37 1.20 18.13
N HIS A 67 21.33 0.85 16.85
CA HIS A 67 22.34 0.01 16.23
C HIS A 67 22.93 0.63 14.98
N LYS A 68 24.27 0.78 14.94
CA LYS A 68 25.01 1.23 13.76
C LYS A 68 25.20 0.12 12.71
N PHE A 69 25.17 -1.14 13.15
CA PHE A 69 25.38 -2.30 12.29
C PHE A 69 24.22 -3.30 12.40
N PRO A 70 23.87 -4.01 11.30
CA PRO A 70 22.86 -5.05 11.32
C PRO A 70 23.29 -6.25 12.17
N ARG A 71 22.36 -6.81 12.92
CA ARG A 71 22.56 -8.00 13.73
C ARG A 71 22.25 -9.25 12.91
N LEU A 72 23.27 -9.79 12.24
CA LEU A 72 23.14 -10.89 11.28
C LEU A 72 22.61 -12.21 11.86
N TRP A 73 22.64 -12.38 13.20
CA TRP A 73 22.07 -13.53 13.90
C TRP A 73 20.56 -13.42 14.17
N LYS A 74 19.95 -12.29 13.82
CA LYS A 74 18.50 -12.10 13.96
C LYS A 74 17.78 -12.50 12.68
N LYS A 75 16.67 -13.23 12.83
CA LYS A 75 15.86 -13.68 11.71
C LYS A 75 14.93 -12.57 11.25
N VAL A 76 14.82 -12.39 9.95
CA VAL A 76 13.83 -11.55 9.30
C VAL A 76 12.88 -12.48 8.55
N GLY A 77 11.59 -12.31 8.78
CA GLY A 77 10.53 -13.05 8.09
C GLY A 77 9.89 -12.20 7.02
N ILE A 78 9.48 -12.81 5.92
CA ILE A 78 8.72 -12.21 4.84
C ILE A 78 7.48 -13.06 4.62
N SER A 79 6.30 -12.43 4.69
CA SER A 79 5.01 -13.07 4.43
C SER A 79 4.30 -12.36 3.29
N TYR A 80 3.73 -13.14 2.37
CA TYR A 80 3.01 -12.64 1.21
C TYR A 80 1.51 -12.90 1.38
N GLY A 81 0.71 -11.85 1.24
CA GLY A 81 -0.74 -11.98 1.26
C GLY A 81 -1.33 -12.17 -0.14
N LYS A 82 -2.65 -12.33 -0.19
CA LYS A 82 -3.37 -12.48 -1.45
C LYS A 82 -3.26 -11.20 -2.28
N PRO A 83 -2.88 -11.29 -3.56
CA PRO A 83 -2.90 -10.15 -4.48
C PRO A 83 -4.29 -9.55 -4.62
N VAL A 84 -4.35 -8.27 -4.93
CA VAL A 84 -5.57 -7.55 -5.29
C VAL A 84 -5.27 -6.58 -6.42
N THR A 85 -6.15 -6.50 -7.42
CA THR A 85 -6.12 -5.47 -8.44
C THR A 85 -7.04 -4.31 -8.05
N TRP A 86 -6.85 -3.13 -8.66
CA TRP A 86 -7.77 -2.02 -8.46
C TRP A 86 -9.18 -2.36 -8.92
N TRP A 87 -9.34 -3.08 -10.03
CA TRP A 87 -10.63 -3.52 -10.55
C TRP A 87 -11.36 -4.45 -9.58
N GLU A 88 -10.69 -5.49 -9.07
CA GLU A 88 -11.29 -6.40 -8.09
C GLU A 88 -11.75 -5.68 -6.82
N TRP A 89 -10.95 -4.70 -6.37
CA TRP A 89 -11.29 -3.90 -5.21
C TRP A 89 -12.50 -3.00 -5.49
N LEU A 90 -12.52 -2.36 -6.65
CA LEU A 90 -13.58 -1.45 -7.07
C LEU A 90 -14.91 -2.19 -7.22
N GLU A 91 -14.93 -3.34 -7.87
CA GLU A 91 -16.11 -4.20 -8.02
C GLU A 91 -16.69 -4.63 -6.67
N LYS A 92 -15.83 -4.87 -5.69
CA LYS A 92 -16.25 -5.26 -4.35
C LYS A 92 -16.82 -4.09 -3.52
N ASN A 93 -16.30 -2.88 -3.73
CA ASN A 93 -16.58 -1.73 -2.87
C ASN A 93 -17.49 -0.67 -3.51
N SER A 94 -17.83 -0.80 -4.79
CA SER A 94 -18.66 0.15 -5.51
C SER A 94 -19.62 -0.56 -6.45
N SER A 95 -20.84 -0.04 -6.55
CA SER A 95 -21.80 -0.51 -7.56
C SER A 95 -21.59 0.20 -8.89
N LEU A 96 -21.98 -0.44 -9.99
CA LEU A 96 -21.97 0.18 -11.33
C LEU A 96 -22.76 1.48 -11.36
N THR A 97 -23.88 1.53 -10.63
CA THR A 97 -24.74 2.71 -10.54
C THR A 97 -24.04 3.88 -9.86
N GLU A 98 -23.24 3.63 -8.80
CA GLU A 98 -22.47 4.67 -8.12
C GLU A 98 -21.34 5.20 -9.02
N LEU A 99 -20.66 4.32 -9.76
CA LEU A 99 -19.61 4.72 -10.68
C LEU A 99 -20.16 5.53 -11.87
N GLN A 100 -21.33 5.13 -12.41
CA GLN A 100 -22.00 5.88 -13.45
C GLN A 100 -22.46 7.25 -12.94
N ALA A 101 -23.00 7.34 -11.73
CA ALA A 101 -23.39 8.59 -11.11
C ALA A 101 -22.19 9.56 -10.90
N LEU A 102 -20.98 9.03 -10.72
CA LEU A 102 -19.78 9.85 -10.64
C LEU A 102 -19.41 10.50 -11.98
N ALA A 103 -19.70 9.86 -13.09
CA ALA A 103 -19.40 10.40 -14.43
C ALA A 103 -20.20 11.67 -14.76
N ASP A 104 -21.38 11.83 -14.14
CA ASP A 104 -22.27 12.97 -14.34
C ASP A 104 -22.05 14.12 -13.33
N LYS A 105 -21.08 13.97 -12.41
CA LYS A 105 -20.78 14.96 -11.37
C LYS A 105 -19.76 15.99 -11.84
N GLU A 106 -19.75 17.14 -11.15
CA GLU A 106 -18.74 18.16 -11.37
C GLU A 106 -17.33 17.70 -10.96
N ASP A 107 -16.31 18.24 -11.61
CA ASP A 107 -14.90 17.83 -11.42
C ASP A 107 -14.46 17.81 -9.95
N HIS A 108 -14.93 18.76 -9.13
CA HIS A 108 -14.54 18.81 -7.72
C HIS A 108 -15.17 17.68 -6.89
N GLU A 109 -16.40 17.27 -7.22
CA GLU A 109 -17.08 16.14 -6.57
C GLU A 109 -16.42 14.82 -6.97
N VAL A 110 -16.06 14.67 -8.24
CA VAL A 110 -15.31 13.50 -8.74
C VAL A 110 -13.96 13.38 -8.03
N LYS A 111 -13.23 14.49 -7.90
CA LYS A 111 -11.95 14.50 -7.16
C LYS A 111 -12.10 14.14 -5.69
N ALA A 112 -13.15 14.62 -5.03
CA ALA A 112 -13.43 14.29 -3.63
C ALA A 112 -13.76 12.79 -3.48
N ALA A 113 -14.60 12.23 -4.36
CA ALA A 113 -14.95 10.82 -4.35
C ALA A 113 -13.73 9.93 -4.61
N LEU A 114 -12.89 10.27 -5.59
CA LEU A 114 -11.64 9.54 -5.87
C LEU A 114 -10.67 9.61 -4.68
N SER A 115 -10.56 10.76 -4.02
CA SER A 115 -9.72 10.91 -2.83
C SER A 115 -10.18 10.01 -1.69
N SER A 116 -11.49 9.87 -1.49
CA SER A 116 -12.09 8.96 -0.52
C SER A 116 -11.79 7.49 -0.88
N MET A 117 -11.94 7.11 -2.14
CA MET A 117 -11.63 5.75 -2.61
C MET A 117 -10.14 5.43 -2.44
N TYR A 118 -9.24 6.37 -2.76
CA TYR A 118 -7.80 6.18 -2.54
C TYR A 118 -7.46 5.99 -1.05
N ARG A 119 -8.14 6.72 -0.17
CA ARG A 119 -7.95 6.56 1.28
C ARG A 119 -8.43 5.18 1.72
N GLN A 120 -9.64 4.79 1.33
CA GLN A 120 -10.23 3.50 1.69
C GLN A 120 -9.37 2.33 1.19
N PHE A 121 -8.98 2.33 -0.09
CA PHE A 121 -8.08 1.31 -0.64
C PHE A 121 -6.78 1.21 0.16
N THR A 122 -6.18 2.37 0.47
CA THR A 122 -4.92 2.41 1.20
C THR A 122 -5.07 1.83 2.60
N ASP A 123 -6.12 2.19 3.33
CA ASP A 123 -6.35 1.71 4.69
C ASP A 123 -6.60 0.19 4.71
N GLU A 124 -7.43 -0.32 3.82
CA GLU A 124 -7.67 -1.77 3.68
C GLU A 124 -6.38 -2.51 3.27
N PHE A 125 -5.55 -1.91 2.42
CA PHE A 125 -4.29 -2.50 2.02
C PHE A 125 -3.28 -2.53 3.17
N MET A 126 -3.21 -1.49 4.00
CA MET A 126 -2.40 -1.47 5.21
C MET A 126 -2.85 -2.53 6.22
N ASP A 127 -4.15 -2.75 6.37
CA ASP A 127 -4.69 -3.83 7.21
C ASP A 127 -4.28 -5.21 6.68
N ARG A 128 -4.24 -5.40 5.37
CA ARG A 128 -3.72 -6.65 4.77
C ARG A 128 -2.22 -6.85 5.05
N ILE A 129 -1.41 -5.79 5.00
CA ILE A 129 0.02 -5.84 5.36
C ILE A 129 0.17 -6.21 6.85
N LYS A 130 -0.63 -5.59 7.72
CA LYS A 130 -0.67 -5.92 9.14
C LYS A 130 -1.07 -7.38 9.38
N GLY A 131 -2.05 -7.88 8.63
CA GLY A 131 -2.48 -9.28 8.65
C GLY A 131 -1.39 -10.27 8.21
N GLN A 132 -0.36 -9.81 7.49
CA GLN A 132 0.84 -10.59 7.17
C GLN A 132 1.90 -10.58 8.29
N GLY A 133 1.56 -10.05 9.46
CA GLY A 133 2.44 -10.02 10.63
C GLY A 133 3.36 -8.81 10.73
N ALA A 134 3.16 -7.78 9.91
CA ALA A 134 3.86 -6.50 10.09
C ALA A 134 3.47 -5.88 11.46
N PRO A 135 4.44 -5.55 12.33
CA PRO A 135 4.19 -5.11 13.71
C PRO A 135 3.69 -3.68 13.83
#